data_a869977ef0bc8dc4c8d6bbed334eb356
#
_entry.id   a869977ef0bc8dc4c8d6bbed334eb356
#
_cell.length_a   1.000
_cell.length_b   1.000
_cell.length_c   1.000
_cell.angle_alpha   90.00
_cell.angle_beta   90.00
_cell.angle_gamma   90.00
#
_symmetry.space_group_name_H-M   'P 1'
#
loop_
_entity.id
_entity.type
_entity.pdbx_description
1 polymer ?
#
loop_
_entity_poly.entity_id
_entity_poly.type
_entity_poly.pdbx_seq_one_letter_code
_entity_poly.pdbx_strand_id
1 'polypeptide(L)'
;AGPLPAGVSAYAVDGCNTLLVAEKQRGLLEKIICYPPHAHIGEPVEAMMPEGSGLLRQIARPQEGEALIPWAPSAAQELAPRFENGAAICGVALVRGLAAALGLECPMVCGATGKTDTDLPAKTQAALEWSRKTEFVFLHFNGADEAAHELDIQAKMAFLNKLDEQVLPRLSESGQPLLICCDHGSEPSDGSHSGGAQPFVLWNTPYRGNLGILEAAQALPLLKGAWKNG
;
A
#
# COMPACT_ATOMS: atom_id res chain seq x y z
N ALA A 1 0.60 5.68 -26.71
CA ALA A 1 -0.84 5.81 -26.40
C ALA A 1 -1.42 6.94 -27.25
N GLY A 2 -2.61 6.72 -27.88
CA GLY A 2 -3.33 7.77 -28.61
C GLY A 2 -3.78 8.91 -27.70
N PRO A 3 -4.32 10.02 -28.26
CA PRO A 3 -4.79 11.15 -27.47
C PRO A 3 -5.89 10.70 -26.50
N LEU A 4 -5.80 11.17 -25.25
CA LEU A 4 -6.83 10.91 -24.25
C LEU A 4 -8.13 11.63 -24.62
N PRO A 5 -9.30 11.10 -24.27
CA PRO A 5 -10.58 11.76 -24.46
C PRO A 5 -10.63 13.13 -23.75
N ALA A 6 -11.45 14.05 -24.28
CA ALA A 6 -11.63 15.37 -23.67
C ALA A 6 -12.09 15.27 -22.21
N GLY A 7 -11.47 16.04 -21.33
CA GLY A 7 -11.76 16.05 -19.89
C GLY A 7 -11.12 14.89 -19.11
N VAL A 8 -10.23 14.13 -19.74
CA VAL A 8 -9.41 13.11 -19.07
C VAL A 8 -7.96 13.53 -19.08
N SER A 9 -7.33 13.50 -17.91
CA SER A 9 -5.89 13.73 -17.72
C SER A 9 -5.23 12.45 -17.18
N ALA A 10 -3.97 12.22 -17.57
CA ALA A 10 -3.17 11.09 -17.10
C ALA A 10 -1.94 11.61 -16.37
N TYR A 11 -1.64 10.98 -15.23
CA TYR A 11 -0.49 11.28 -14.39
C TYR A 11 0.30 10.01 -14.16
N ALA A 12 1.57 10.00 -14.56
CA ALA A 12 2.47 8.90 -14.23
C ALA A 12 2.65 8.85 -12.70
N VAL A 13 2.51 7.67 -12.13
CA VAL A 13 2.60 7.47 -10.67
C VAL A 13 3.90 6.75 -10.33
N ASP A 14 3.96 5.46 -10.66
CA ASP A 14 5.15 4.63 -10.47
C ASP A 14 5.14 3.44 -11.47
N GLY A 15 6.30 2.98 -11.89
CA GLY A 15 6.44 1.86 -12.82
C GLY A 15 5.52 1.96 -14.03
N CYS A 16 4.59 1.04 -14.16
CA CYS A 16 3.56 1.02 -15.21
C CYS A 16 2.23 1.66 -14.78
N ASN A 17 2.11 2.16 -13.56
CA ASN A 17 0.87 2.71 -13.02
C ASN A 17 0.66 4.16 -13.46
N THR A 18 -0.55 4.44 -13.92
CA THR A 18 -0.98 5.76 -14.38
C THR A 18 -2.31 6.10 -13.73
N LEU A 19 -2.37 7.23 -13.03
CA LEU A 19 -3.62 7.77 -12.51
C LEU A 19 -4.37 8.49 -13.63
N LEU A 20 -5.60 8.08 -13.91
CA LEU A 20 -6.51 8.77 -14.81
C LEU A 20 -7.48 9.62 -14.00
N VAL A 21 -7.56 10.90 -14.32
CA VAL A 21 -8.51 11.84 -13.72
C VAL A 21 -9.51 12.27 -14.78
N ALA A 22 -10.80 11.95 -14.57
CA ALA A 22 -11.89 12.35 -15.45
C ALA A 22 -12.75 13.40 -14.76
N GLU A 23 -12.66 14.64 -15.24
CA GLU A 23 -13.43 15.75 -14.69
C GLU A 23 -14.93 15.60 -14.95
N LYS A 24 -15.75 15.96 -13.95
CA LYS A 24 -17.22 15.98 -14.06
C LYS A 24 -17.88 14.65 -14.41
N GLN A 25 -17.18 13.51 -14.20
CA GLN A 25 -17.64 12.16 -14.55
C GLN A 25 -18.00 11.31 -13.33
N ARG A 26 -18.23 11.89 -12.15
CA ARG A 26 -18.47 11.17 -10.90
C ARG A 26 -19.57 10.11 -11.04
N GLY A 27 -20.74 10.49 -11.54
CA GLY A 27 -21.89 9.56 -11.66
C GLY A 27 -21.69 8.45 -12.70
N LEU A 28 -20.71 8.61 -13.62
CA LEU A 28 -20.30 7.55 -14.53
C LEU A 28 -19.35 6.60 -13.83
N LEU A 29 -18.35 7.12 -13.14
CA LEU A 29 -17.31 6.32 -12.47
C LEU A 29 -17.88 5.38 -11.40
N GLU A 30 -18.93 5.80 -10.70
CA GLU A 30 -19.62 5.01 -9.67
C GLU A 30 -20.37 3.78 -10.23
N LYS A 31 -20.60 3.72 -11.52
CA LYS A 31 -21.37 2.65 -12.20
C LYS A 31 -20.52 1.72 -13.07
N ILE A 32 -19.24 1.99 -13.15
CA ILE A 32 -18.33 1.22 -14.02
C ILE A 32 -17.87 -0.02 -13.26
N ILE A 33 -17.92 -1.16 -13.94
CA ILE A 33 -17.29 -2.39 -13.46
C ILE A 33 -15.92 -2.49 -14.12
N CYS A 34 -14.90 -2.60 -13.30
CA CYS A 34 -13.53 -2.81 -13.73
C CYS A 34 -12.93 -4.00 -13.00
N TYR A 35 -12.03 -4.68 -13.67
CA TYR A 35 -11.38 -5.89 -13.18
C TYR A 35 -9.92 -5.59 -12.87
N PRO A 36 -9.45 -5.83 -11.64
CA PRO A 36 -8.06 -5.56 -11.28
C PRO A 36 -7.12 -6.53 -12.03
N PRO A 37 -6.13 -6.02 -12.78
CA PRO A 37 -5.28 -6.87 -13.64
C PRO A 37 -4.53 -7.98 -12.88
N HIS A 38 -4.14 -7.72 -11.63
CA HIS A 38 -3.44 -8.69 -10.79
C HIS A 38 -4.30 -9.90 -10.37
N ALA A 39 -5.62 -9.80 -10.45
CA ALA A 39 -6.54 -10.92 -10.20
C ALA A 39 -6.82 -11.75 -11.46
N HIS A 40 -6.33 -11.32 -12.63
CA HIS A 40 -6.61 -11.93 -13.93
C HIS A 40 -5.32 -12.25 -14.73
N ILE A 41 -4.24 -12.57 -14.01
CA ILE A 41 -2.96 -12.92 -14.63
C ILE A 41 -3.12 -14.18 -15.49
N GLY A 42 -2.68 -14.09 -16.75
CA GLY A 42 -2.81 -15.20 -17.73
C GLY A 42 -4.14 -15.22 -18.48
N GLU A 43 -5.08 -14.38 -18.15
CA GLU A 43 -6.33 -14.23 -18.90
C GLU A 43 -6.17 -13.28 -20.11
N PRO A 44 -6.99 -13.43 -21.16
CA PRO A 44 -7.01 -12.47 -22.25
C PRO A 44 -7.38 -11.06 -21.80
N VAL A 45 -6.78 -10.03 -22.41
CA VAL A 45 -7.08 -8.61 -22.11
C VAL A 45 -8.57 -8.29 -22.21
N GLU A 46 -9.28 -8.96 -23.12
CA GLU A 46 -10.72 -8.80 -23.31
C GLU A 46 -11.53 -9.15 -22.06
N ALA A 47 -11.06 -10.07 -21.22
CA ALA A 47 -11.69 -10.44 -19.96
C ALA A 47 -11.60 -9.33 -18.90
N MET A 48 -10.65 -8.43 -19.04
CA MET A 48 -10.42 -7.30 -18.12
C MET A 48 -10.97 -5.97 -18.64
N MET A 49 -11.63 -5.96 -19.79
CA MET A 49 -12.13 -4.72 -20.38
C MET A 49 -13.27 -4.13 -19.52
N PRO A 50 -13.22 -2.81 -19.20
CA PRO A 50 -14.22 -2.18 -18.36
C PRO A 50 -15.61 -2.24 -18.98
N GLU A 51 -16.61 -2.51 -18.14
CA GLU A 51 -18.02 -2.53 -18.53
C GLU A 51 -18.71 -1.21 -18.16
N GLY A 52 -19.75 -0.85 -18.91
CA GLY A 52 -20.58 0.31 -18.60
C GLY A 52 -20.02 1.67 -19.05
N SER A 53 -18.85 1.72 -19.68
CA SER A 53 -18.27 2.99 -20.14
C SER A 53 -17.58 2.89 -21.51
N GLY A 54 -18.13 3.58 -22.50
CA GLY A 54 -17.47 3.78 -23.80
C GLY A 54 -16.17 4.56 -23.68
N LEU A 55 -16.08 5.49 -22.72
CA LEU A 55 -14.89 6.28 -22.42
C LEU A 55 -13.71 5.39 -22.00
N LEU A 56 -13.90 4.52 -21.02
CA LEU A 56 -12.84 3.65 -20.55
C LEU A 56 -12.44 2.60 -21.60
N ARG A 57 -13.38 2.11 -22.39
CA ARG A 57 -13.08 1.22 -23.53
C ARG A 57 -12.24 1.91 -24.59
N GLN A 58 -12.39 3.22 -24.79
CA GLN A 58 -11.53 3.97 -25.71
C GLN A 58 -10.10 4.10 -25.17
N ILE A 59 -9.94 4.25 -23.87
CA ILE A 59 -8.63 4.32 -23.20
C ILE A 59 -7.96 2.95 -23.19
N ALA A 60 -8.71 1.89 -22.92
CA ALA A 60 -8.22 0.52 -22.76
C ALA A 60 -7.84 -0.19 -24.07
N ARG A 61 -7.89 0.46 -25.23
CA ARG A 61 -7.60 -0.17 -26.53
C ARG A 61 -6.20 -0.77 -26.55
N PRO A 62 -6.06 -2.09 -26.82
CA PRO A 62 -4.76 -2.70 -27.04
C PRO A 62 -4.03 -2.05 -28.21
N GLN A 63 -2.74 -1.78 -28.07
CA GLN A 63 -1.86 -1.30 -29.12
C GLN A 63 -0.57 -2.08 -29.08
N GLU A 64 -0.19 -2.69 -30.22
CA GLU A 64 1.11 -3.38 -30.42
C GLU A 64 1.54 -4.35 -29.30
N GLY A 65 0.58 -5.12 -28.76
CA GLY A 65 0.86 -6.07 -27.68
C GLY A 65 0.81 -5.52 -26.26
N GLU A 66 0.54 -4.23 -26.10
CA GLU A 66 0.31 -3.59 -24.81
C GLU A 66 -1.14 -3.11 -24.67
N ALA A 67 -1.67 -3.11 -23.46
CA ALA A 67 -2.97 -2.55 -23.17
C ALA A 67 -2.95 -1.75 -21.87
N LEU A 68 -3.60 -0.60 -21.88
CA LEU A 68 -3.89 0.12 -20.64
C LEU A 68 -5.21 -0.43 -20.08
N ILE A 69 -5.17 -1.05 -18.92
CA ILE A 69 -6.35 -1.61 -18.26
C ILE A 69 -6.79 -0.65 -17.14
N PRO A 70 -7.88 0.12 -17.33
CA PRO A 70 -8.44 0.95 -16.27
C PRO A 70 -9.10 0.07 -15.21
N TRP A 71 -8.75 0.30 -13.94
CA TRP A 71 -9.34 -0.41 -12.81
C TRP A 71 -9.50 0.51 -11.60
N ALA A 72 -10.20 0.05 -10.55
CA ALA A 72 -10.50 0.80 -9.34
C ALA A 72 -11.05 2.22 -9.58
N PRO A 73 -12.10 2.38 -10.42
CA PRO A 73 -12.72 3.68 -10.61
C PRO A 73 -13.35 4.16 -9.31
N SER A 74 -13.09 5.40 -8.92
CA SER A 74 -13.68 5.99 -7.73
C SER A 74 -13.89 7.48 -7.90
N ALA A 75 -14.83 8.06 -7.15
CA ALA A 75 -14.91 9.50 -7.01
C ALA A 75 -13.90 9.98 -5.96
N ALA A 76 -13.39 11.21 -6.15
CA ALA A 76 -12.58 11.84 -5.11
C ALA A 76 -13.37 11.90 -3.80
N GLN A 77 -12.76 11.42 -2.73
CA GLN A 77 -13.33 11.44 -1.38
C GLN A 77 -12.42 12.25 -0.47
N GLU A 78 -13.03 13.08 0.37
CA GLU A 78 -12.32 13.74 1.46
C GLU A 78 -12.29 12.80 2.67
N LEU A 79 -11.09 12.44 3.09
CA LEU A 79 -10.87 11.67 4.30
C LEU A 79 -10.63 12.63 5.46
N ALA A 80 -11.33 12.40 6.57
CA ALA A 80 -11.04 13.16 7.78
C ALA A 80 -9.65 12.79 8.31
N PRO A 81 -8.80 13.76 8.66
CA PRO A 81 -7.52 13.49 9.31
C PRO A 81 -7.71 12.64 10.57
N ARG A 82 -6.90 11.62 10.71
CA ARG A 82 -6.94 10.67 11.85
C ARG A 82 -5.89 10.98 12.90
N PHE A 83 -4.88 11.75 12.53
CA PHE A 83 -3.76 12.11 13.37
C PHE A 83 -3.54 13.62 13.29
N GLU A 84 -3.33 14.28 14.40
CA GLU A 84 -3.00 15.71 14.44
C GLU A 84 -1.54 15.95 14.06
N ASN A 85 -0.68 15.00 14.41
CA ASN A 85 0.75 15.07 14.15
C ASN A 85 1.29 13.66 13.91
N GLY A 86 1.53 13.29 12.66
CA GLY A 86 2.02 11.98 12.30
C GLY A 86 2.80 11.97 10.99
N ALA A 87 3.56 10.91 10.75
CA ALA A 87 4.32 10.72 9.53
C ALA A 87 4.15 9.32 8.93
N ALA A 88 4.32 9.21 7.62
CA ALA A 88 4.34 7.95 6.89
C ALA A 88 5.65 7.82 6.10
N ILE A 89 6.41 6.78 6.42
CA ILE A 89 7.65 6.42 5.74
C ILE A 89 7.34 5.26 4.79
N CYS A 90 7.14 5.57 3.53
CA CYS A 90 6.72 4.59 2.52
C CYS A 90 7.28 4.91 1.13
N GLY A 91 7.48 3.88 0.31
CA GLY A 91 7.96 4.02 -1.07
C GLY A 91 6.85 3.87 -2.12
N VAL A 92 5.69 3.32 -1.75
CA VAL A 92 4.55 3.07 -2.67
C VAL A 92 3.70 4.33 -2.79
N ALA A 93 3.45 4.78 -4.01
CA ALA A 93 2.72 6.03 -4.27
C ALA A 93 1.27 6.01 -3.75
N LEU A 94 0.56 4.87 -3.90
CA LEU A 94 -0.79 4.70 -3.38
C LEU A 94 -0.83 4.87 -1.85
N VAL A 95 0.10 4.24 -1.14
CA VAL A 95 0.21 4.32 0.32
C VAL A 95 0.53 5.74 0.77
N ARG A 96 1.42 6.44 0.06
CA ARG A 96 1.73 7.86 0.32
C ARG A 96 0.51 8.74 0.12
N GLY A 97 -0.25 8.54 -0.96
CA GLY A 97 -1.46 9.29 -1.24
C GLY A 97 -2.52 9.11 -0.15
N LEU A 98 -2.74 7.86 0.29
CA LEU A 98 -3.66 7.55 1.39
C LEU A 98 -3.19 8.16 2.71
N ALA A 99 -1.92 8.03 3.05
CA ALA A 99 -1.33 8.60 4.26
C ALA A 99 -1.49 10.13 4.30
N ALA A 100 -1.19 10.81 3.19
CA ALA A 100 -1.38 12.25 3.06
C ALA A 100 -2.86 12.66 3.20
N ALA A 101 -3.77 11.90 2.61
CA ALA A 101 -5.22 12.14 2.76
C ALA A 101 -5.72 11.95 4.20
N LEU A 102 -5.05 11.13 5.01
CA LEU A 102 -5.32 10.94 6.44
C LEU A 102 -4.63 11.97 7.35
N GLY A 103 -3.91 12.93 6.77
CA GLY A 103 -3.22 14.00 7.50
C GLY A 103 -1.80 13.68 7.94
N LEU A 104 -1.21 12.58 7.46
CA LEU A 104 0.18 12.24 7.77
C LEU A 104 1.15 12.99 6.86
N GLU A 105 2.26 13.47 7.42
CA GLU A 105 3.38 13.94 6.62
C GLU A 105 4.06 12.77 5.91
N CYS A 106 4.47 12.97 4.66
CA CYS A 106 5.09 11.93 3.85
C CYS A 106 6.49 12.35 3.39
N PRO A 107 7.49 12.34 4.30
CA PRO A 107 8.83 12.79 3.96
C PRO A 107 9.44 11.90 2.88
N MET A 108 10.21 12.52 1.99
CA MET A 108 11.00 11.78 1.00
C MET A 108 12.24 11.20 1.67
N VAL A 109 12.39 9.89 1.56
CA VAL A 109 13.57 9.15 2.03
C VAL A 109 14.32 8.62 0.83
N CYS A 110 15.58 9.00 0.68
CA CYS A 110 16.42 8.50 -0.40
C CYS A 110 16.54 6.98 -0.32
N GLY A 111 16.38 6.29 -1.45
CA GLY A 111 16.38 4.82 -1.51
C GLY A 111 15.10 4.14 -1.01
N ALA A 112 14.09 4.89 -0.56
CA ALA A 112 12.79 4.31 -0.19
C ALA A 112 12.00 3.96 -1.46
N THR A 113 11.98 2.68 -1.78
CA THR A 113 11.17 2.10 -2.86
C THR A 113 10.04 1.23 -2.30
N GLY A 114 9.10 0.81 -3.15
CA GLY A 114 8.11 -0.22 -2.83
C GLY A 114 8.61 -1.64 -3.10
N LYS A 115 9.88 -1.83 -3.51
CA LYS A 115 10.44 -3.09 -3.98
C LYS A 115 11.40 -3.73 -2.97
N THR A 116 11.94 -4.90 -3.33
CA THR A 116 12.91 -5.66 -2.52
C THR A 116 14.26 -4.95 -2.37
N ASP A 117 14.57 -3.98 -3.23
CA ASP A 117 15.77 -3.15 -3.22
C ASP A 117 15.69 -1.92 -2.31
N THR A 118 14.56 -1.71 -1.63
CA THR A 118 14.37 -0.55 -0.75
C THR A 118 15.46 -0.45 0.32
N ASP A 119 15.92 0.76 0.60
CA ASP A 119 16.90 1.02 1.67
C ASP A 119 16.22 0.88 3.05
N LEU A 120 16.31 -0.33 3.62
CA LEU A 120 15.73 -0.66 4.92
C LEU A 120 16.33 0.18 6.05
N PRO A 121 17.67 0.33 6.15
CA PRO A 121 18.31 1.23 7.13
C PRO A 121 17.83 2.67 7.06
N ALA A 122 17.76 3.25 5.85
CA ALA A 122 17.33 4.63 5.68
C ALA A 122 15.87 4.85 6.08
N LYS A 123 14.96 3.95 5.68
CA LYS A 123 13.55 4.01 6.11
C LYS A 123 13.39 3.84 7.61
N THR A 124 14.12 2.90 8.20
CA THR A 124 14.10 2.68 9.66
C THR A 124 14.62 3.89 10.42
N GLN A 125 15.72 4.48 9.96
CA GLN A 125 16.29 5.70 10.56
C GLN A 125 15.30 6.86 10.49
N ALA A 126 14.69 7.09 9.33
CA ALA A 126 13.68 8.12 9.17
C ALA A 126 12.48 7.91 10.12
N ALA A 127 12.00 6.67 10.25
CA ALA A 127 10.91 6.35 11.17
C ALA A 127 11.27 6.66 12.64
N LEU A 128 12.47 6.31 13.07
CA LEU A 128 12.98 6.60 14.41
C LEU A 128 13.16 8.11 14.66
N GLU A 129 13.57 8.87 13.67
CA GLU A 129 13.68 10.33 13.77
C GLU A 129 12.30 10.99 13.86
N TRP A 130 11.35 10.53 13.07
CA TRP A 130 9.99 11.06 13.11
C TRP A 130 9.25 10.66 14.39
N SER A 131 9.47 9.47 14.92
CA SER A 131 8.84 9.03 16.19
C SER A 131 9.21 9.88 17.42
N ARG A 132 10.28 10.65 17.35
CA ARG A 132 10.70 11.57 18.41
C ARG A 132 9.97 12.92 18.39
N LYS A 133 9.29 13.25 17.31
CA LYS A 133 8.67 14.57 17.08
C LYS A 133 7.21 14.50 16.65
N THR A 134 6.69 13.30 16.41
CA THR A 134 5.30 13.08 16.03
C THR A 134 4.63 12.04 16.94
N GLU A 135 3.32 12.11 17.05
CA GLU A 135 2.54 11.15 17.84
C GLU A 135 2.49 9.76 17.23
N PHE A 136 2.56 9.67 15.90
CA PHE A 136 2.36 8.43 15.16
C PHE A 136 3.29 8.38 13.96
N VAL A 137 3.90 7.21 13.74
CA VAL A 137 4.67 6.93 12.54
C VAL A 137 4.16 5.64 11.90
N PHE A 138 3.78 5.73 10.65
CA PHE A 138 3.49 4.58 9.80
C PHE A 138 4.71 4.24 8.96
N LEU A 139 5.35 3.10 9.23
CA LEU A 139 6.49 2.60 8.47
C LEU A 139 6.07 1.42 7.62
N HIS A 140 6.16 1.55 6.30
CA HIS A 140 5.65 0.59 5.34
C HIS A 140 6.76 -0.06 4.51
N PHE A 141 6.71 -1.39 4.40
CA PHE A 141 7.58 -2.20 3.55
C PHE A 141 6.73 -3.10 2.66
N ASN A 142 6.89 -2.99 1.33
CA ASN A 142 6.11 -3.75 0.34
C ASN A 142 6.92 -4.85 -0.37
N GLY A 143 8.24 -4.91 -0.18
CA GLY A 143 9.11 -5.79 -0.96
C GLY A 143 8.77 -7.29 -0.86
N ALA A 144 8.18 -7.76 0.24
CA ALA A 144 7.77 -9.16 0.37
C ALA A 144 6.56 -9.49 -0.53
N ASP A 145 5.66 -8.54 -0.71
CA ASP A 145 4.50 -8.64 -1.60
C ASP A 145 4.93 -8.58 -3.06
N GLU A 146 5.78 -7.63 -3.43
CA GLU A 146 6.36 -7.52 -4.78
C GLU A 146 7.08 -8.82 -5.18
N ALA A 147 7.91 -9.40 -4.30
CA ALA A 147 8.58 -10.65 -4.59
C ALA A 147 7.60 -11.82 -4.81
N ALA A 148 6.47 -11.82 -4.10
CA ALA A 148 5.43 -12.84 -4.33
C ALA A 148 4.74 -12.65 -5.69
N HIS A 149 4.44 -11.42 -6.09
CA HIS A 149 3.90 -11.12 -7.43
C HIS A 149 4.88 -11.45 -8.56
N GLU A 150 6.17 -11.35 -8.29
CA GLU A 150 7.23 -11.78 -9.21
C GLU A 150 7.45 -13.32 -9.17
N LEU A 151 6.69 -14.07 -8.38
CA LEU A 151 6.79 -15.52 -8.15
C LEU A 151 8.17 -15.94 -7.62
N ASP A 152 8.86 -15.07 -6.91
CA ASP A 152 10.19 -15.30 -6.36
C ASP A 152 10.15 -15.51 -4.84
N ILE A 153 9.96 -16.77 -4.44
CA ILE A 153 9.96 -17.17 -3.02
C ILE A 153 11.31 -16.88 -2.35
N GLN A 154 12.43 -16.98 -3.07
CA GLN A 154 13.75 -16.76 -2.49
C GLN A 154 13.97 -15.28 -2.19
N ALA A 155 13.57 -14.40 -3.10
CA ALA A 155 13.59 -12.95 -2.86
C ALA A 155 12.68 -12.56 -1.70
N LYS A 156 11.46 -13.15 -1.59
CA LYS A 156 10.55 -12.92 -0.48
C LYS A 156 11.17 -13.33 0.86
N MET A 157 11.72 -14.52 0.95
CA MET A 157 12.39 -15.01 2.17
C MET A 157 13.59 -14.15 2.54
N ALA A 158 14.43 -13.80 1.56
CA ALA A 158 15.59 -12.94 1.77
C ALA A 158 15.19 -11.54 2.28
N PHE A 159 14.10 -10.98 1.75
CA PHE A 159 13.58 -9.70 2.19
C PHE A 159 13.06 -9.75 3.64
N LEU A 160 12.29 -10.78 3.99
CA LEU A 160 11.81 -10.96 5.36
C LEU A 160 12.96 -11.15 6.36
N ASN A 161 13.98 -11.94 6.01
CA ASN A 161 15.18 -12.09 6.84
C ASN A 161 15.91 -10.75 7.04
N LYS A 162 16.01 -9.92 6.00
CA LYS A 162 16.60 -8.56 6.14
C LYS A 162 15.77 -7.66 7.06
N LEU A 163 14.44 -7.75 7.04
CA LEU A 163 13.59 -7.02 7.98
C LEU A 163 13.86 -7.46 9.42
N ASP A 164 13.96 -8.78 9.66
CA ASP A 164 14.25 -9.35 10.97
C ASP A 164 15.63 -8.93 11.49
N GLU A 165 16.63 -8.91 10.63
CA GLU A 165 18.03 -8.59 11.00
C GLU A 165 18.29 -7.09 11.11
N GLN A 166 17.73 -6.26 10.24
CA GLN A 166 18.16 -4.86 10.07
C GLN A 166 17.13 -3.84 10.60
N VAL A 167 15.85 -4.22 10.68
CA VAL A 167 14.76 -3.30 11.04
C VAL A 167 14.26 -3.57 12.45
N LEU A 168 13.82 -4.81 12.71
CA LEU A 168 13.16 -5.15 13.98
C LEU A 168 14.00 -4.89 15.22
N PRO A 169 15.31 -5.19 15.28
CA PRO A 169 16.12 -4.88 16.45
C PRO A 169 16.15 -3.39 16.76
N ARG A 170 16.36 -2.56 15.76
CA ARG A 170 16.42 -1.10 15.92
C ARG A 170 15.09 -0.50 16.39
N LEU A 171 13.97 -1.01 15.88
CA LEU A 171 12.64 -0.57 16.30
C LEU A 171 12.33 -1.04 17.73
N SER A 172 12.62 -2.30 18.06
CA SER A 172 12.36 -2.86 19.38
C SER A 172 13.17 -2.20 20.50
N GLU A 173 14.40 -1.78 20.20
CA GLU A 173 15.29 -1.07 21.12
C GLU A 173 14.94 0.42 21.29
N SER A 174 14.07 0.95 20.43
CA SER A 174 13.67 2.37 20.49
C SER A 174 12.90 2.75 21.76
N GLY A 175 12.33 1.77 22.47
CA GLY A 175 11.45 1.99 23.62
C GLY A 175 10.04 2.43 23.24
N GLN A 176 9.75 2.70 21.96
CA GLN A 176 8.42 3.13 21.52
C GLN A 176 7.43 1.94 21.47
N PRO A 177 6.14 2.17 21.73
CA PRO A 177 5.11 1.18 21.44
C PRO A 177 5.06 0.87 19.95
N LEU A 178 5.07 -0.41 19.58
CA LEU A 178 5.03 -0.86 18.19
C LEU A 178 3.83 -1.77 17.96
N LEU A 179 3.19 -1.59 16.82
CA LEU A 179 2.31 -2.57 16.19
C LEU A 179 2.98 -3.03 14.89
N ILE A 180 3.28 -4.30 14.79
CA ILE A 180 3.86 -4.94 13.60
C ILE A 180 2.78 -5.85 13.05
N CYS A 181 2.38 -5.65 11.80
CA CYS A 181 1.36 -6.46 11.14
C CYS A 181 1.56 -6.45 9.62
N CYS A 182 0.89 -7.36 8.94
CA CYS A 182 0.67 -7.31 7.51
C CYS A 182 -0.83 -7.19 7.22
N ASP A 183 -1.16 -6.68 6.05
CA ASP A 183 -2.53 -6.46 5.57
C ASP A 183 -3.14 -7.74 5.00
N HIS A 184 -2.37 -8.54 4.28
CA HIS A 184 -2.75 -9.83 3.71
C HIS A 184 -1.54 -10.75 3.56
N GLY A 185 -1.79 -12.02 3.32
CA GLY A 185 -0.78 -12.93 2.81
C GLY A 185 -0.65 -12.78 1.29
N SER A 186 0.53 -13.02 0.77
CA SER A 186 0.79 -13.11 -0.67
C SER A 186 1.55 -14.39 -0.99
N GLU A 187 1.01 -15.18 -1.94
CA GLU A 187 1.49 -16.51 -2.27
C GLU A 187 2.51 -16.45 -3.41
N PRO A 188 3.78 -16.79 -3.17
CA PRO A 188 4.80 -16.72 -4.23
C PRO A 188 4.69 -17.84 -5.26
N SER A 189 3.78 -18.81 -5.08
CA SER A 189 3.54 -19.89 -6.03
C SER A 189 2.71 -19.46 -7.24
N ASP A 190 1.85 -18.46 -7.06
CA ASP A 190 0.93 -17.98 -8.12
C ASP A 190 0.71 -16.46 -8.10
N GLY A 191 1.32 -15.73 -7.16
CA GLY A 191 1.19 -14.28 -7.01
C GLY A 191 -0.15 -13.83 -6.41
N SER A 192 -0.98 -14.75 -5.94
CA SER A 192 -2.30 -14.42 -5.38
C SER A 192 -2.23 -13.87 -3.96
N HIS A 193 -3.27 -13.13 -3.56
CA HIS A 193 -3.45 -12.72 -2.18
C HIS A 193 -4.28 -13.75 -1.40
N SER A 194 -3.83 -14.09 -0.19
CA SER A 194 -4.60 -14.95 0.71
C SER A 194 -5.38 -14.13 1.72
N GLY A 195 -6.67 -14.46 1.89
CA GLY A 195 -7.64 -13.76 2.75
C GLY A 195 -7.76 -14.32 4.17
N GLY A 196 -6.72 -14.94 4.71
CA GLY A 196 -6.74 -15.50 6.07
C GLY A 196 -6.36 -14.48 7.15
N ALA A 197 -6.48 -14.92 8.43
CA ALA A 197 -5.98 -14.14 9.54
C ALA A 197 -4.46 -13.95 9.43
N GLN A 198 -4.00 -12.73 9.59
CA GLN A 198 -2.59 -12.37 9.50
C GLN A 198 -1.98 -12.19 10.90
N PRO A 199 -0.70 -12.53 11.10
CA PRO A 199 -0.04 -12.30 12.37
C PRO A 199 0.10 -10.82 12.68
N PHE A 200 -0.03 -10.46 13.95
CA PHE A 200 0.35 -9.14 14.45
C PHE A 200 1.08 -9.25 15.78
N VAL A 201 1.93 -8.29 16.06
CA VAL A 201 2.69 -8.20 17.30
C VAL A 201 2.55 -6.81 17.90
N LEU A 202 2.22 -6.72 19.18
CA LEU A 202 2.34 -5.53 20.00
C LEU A 202 3.60 -5.62 20.84
N TRP A 203 4.53 -4.67 20.66
CA TRP A 203 5.80 -4.62 21.38
C TRP A 203 5.90 -3.32 22.19
N ASN A 204 6.58 -3.34 23.32
CA ASN A 204 6.67 -2.22 24.26
C ASN A 204 5.30 -1.64 24.67
N THR A 205 4.33 -2.52 24.86
CA THR A 205 2.97 -2.17 25.29
C THR A 205 2.63 -2.89 26.59
N PRO A 206 1.59 -2.48 27.34
CA PRO A 206 1.16 -3.19 28.55
C PRO A 206 0.51 -4.54 28.27
N TYR A 207 0.14 -4.83 27.02
CA TYR A 207 -0.48 -6.10 26.66
C TYR A 207 0.52 -7.26 26.74
N ARG A 208 0.04 -8.43 27.19
CA ARG A 208 0.84 -9.66 27.33
C ARG A 208 0.04 -10.86 26.87
N GLY A 209 0.74 -11.83 26.31
CA GLY A 209 0.15 -13.09 25.88
C GLY A 209 -0.59 -13.02 24.55
N ASN A 210 -1.38 -14.03 24.26
CA ASN A 210 -2.13 -14.15 23.02
C ASN A 210 -3.44 -13.34 23.10
N LEU A 211 -3.61 -12.39 22.23
CA LEU A 211 -4.82 -11.56 22.13
C LEU A 211 -5.92 -12.18 21.26
N GLY A 212 -5.68 -13.36 20.68
CA GLY A 212 -6.63 -14.03 19.81
C GLY A 212 -6.68 -13.40 18.40
N ILE A 213 -7.79 -13.62 17.71
CA ILE A 213 -8.07 -13.05 16.38
C ILE A 213 -8.83 -11.75 16.58
N LEU A 214 -8.35 -10.68 15.97
CA LEU A 214 -8.93 -9.34 16.02
C LEU A 214 -9.27 -8.87 14.61
N GLU A 215 -10.30 -8.05 14.50
CA GLU A 215 -10.54 -7.28 13.29
C GLU A 215 -9.42 -6.22 13.12
N ALA A 216 -8.97 -5.98 11.90
CA ALA A 216 -7.88 -5.03 11.63
C ALA A 216 -8.15 -3.63 12.22
N ALA A 217 -9.43 -3.19 12.21
CA ALA A 217 -9.85 -1.93 12.81
C ALA A 217 -9.63 -1.83 14.34
N GLN A 218 -9.43 -2.95 15.02
CA GLN A 218 -9.18 -3.00 16.47
C GLN A 218 -7.70 -2.87 16.84
N ALA A 219 -6.80 -3.14 15.90
CA ALA A 219 -5.35 -3.15 16.15
C ALA A 219 -4.79 -1.75 16.50
N LEU A 220 -5.15 -0.72 15.73
CA LEU A 220 -4.69 0.65 15.97
C LEU A 220 -5.21 1.25 17.30
N PRO A 221 -6.47 1.05 17.71
CA PRO A 221 -6.93 1.44 19.03
C PRO A 221 -6.14 0.81 20.19
N LEU A 222 -5.68 -0.44 20.06
CA LEU A 222 -4.81 -1.09 21.05
C LEU A 222 -3.47 -0.36 21.19
N LEU A 223 -2.84 -0.02 20.06
CA LEU A 223 -1.61 0.75 20.07
C LEU A 223 -1.81 2.12 20.75
N LYS A 224 -2.89 2.83 20.41
CA LYS A 224 -3.23 4.13 21.03
C LYS A 224 -3.54 4.01 22.52
N GLY A 225 -4.18 2.94 22.96
CA GLY A 225 -4.44 2.65 24.37
C GLY A 225 -3.17 2.41 25.18
N ALA A 226 -2.20 1.72 24.58
CA ALA A 226 -0.89 1.50 25.18
C ALA A 226 -0.11 2.81 25.41
N TRP A 227 -0.26 3.76 24.52
CA TRP A 227 0.45 5.04 24.55
C TRP A 227 -0.12 6.01 25.63
N LYS A 228 -1.44 6.05 25.81
CA LYS A 228 -2.06 6.96 26.79
C LYS A 228 -1.85 6.53 28.25
N ASN A 229 -1.44 5.30 28.50
CA ASN A 229 -1.28 4.69 29.82
C ASN A 229 0.19 4.52 30.25
N GLY A 230 1.14 4.97 29.46
CA GLY A 230 2.59 5.00 29.76
C GLY A 230 3.07 6.43 30.00
#